data_dddf94fc96dfdabd85460642edd62104
#
_entry.id   dddf94fc96dfdabd85460642edd62104
#
_cell.length_a   1.000
_cell.length_b   1.000
_cell.length_c   1.000
_cell.angle_alpha   90.00
_cell.angle_beta   90.00
_cell.angle_gamma   90.00
#
_symmetry.space_group_name_H-M   'P 1'
#
loop_
_entity.id
_entity.type
_entity.pdbx_description
1 polymer ?
#
loop_
_entity_poly.entity_id
_entity_poly.type
_entity_poly.pdbx_seq_one_letter_code
_entity_poly.pdbx_strand_id
1 'polypeptide(L)'
;MTTKNELRDAAIAAMMRAYAPYSDFFVGAALLAKSGRIYTGCNIENSSYSATCCAERTALFAAVASGEREFEAIAIAGGHHGKLEGVCNPCGVCRQALTEFCEPAFPVLLVTAEGYEEHTLGELFPGFFTNLNGKTGQ
;
A
#
# COMPACT_ATOMS: atom_id res chain seq x y z
N MET A 1 -0.08 12.53 16.68
CA MET A 1 0.14 12.54 15.21
C MET A 1 1.00 11.36 14.80
N THR A 2 0.58 10.63 13.81
CA THR A 2 1.30 9.43 13.33
C THR A 2 2.55 9.85 12.57
N THR A 3 3.68 9.26 12.93
CA THR A 3 4.95 9.49 12.22
C THR A 3 5.11 8.49 11.09
N LYS A 4 6.02 8.80 10.15
CA LYS A 4 6.34 7.88 9.07
C LYS A 4 6.95 6.58 9.59
N ASN A 5 7.72 6.65 10.67
CA ASN A 5 8.28 5.44 11.29
C ASN A 5 7.19 4.57 11.92
N GLU A 6 6.18 5.17 12.53
CA GLU A 6 5.04 4.41 13.05
C GLU A 6 4.27 3.73 11.92
N LEU A 7 4.11 4.42 10.79
CA LEU A 7 3.45 3.85 9.63
C LEU A 7 4.25 2.67 9.06
N ARG A 8 5.58 2.84 8.99
CA ARG A 8 6.50 1.77 8.61
C ARG A 8 6.34 0.53 9.50
N ASP A 9 6.33 0.73 10.80
CA ASP A 9 6.23 -0.38 11.76
C ASP A 9 4.88 -1.08 11.63
N ALA A 10 3.81 -0.34 11.37
CA ALA A 10 2.49 -0.93 11.14
C ALA A 10 2.47 -1.80 9.87
N ALA A 11 3.16 -1.38 8.82
CA ALA A 11 3.26 -2.17 7.59
C ALA A 11 4.02 -3.48 7.83
N ILE A 12 5.11 -3.43 8.60
CA ILE A 12 5.89 -4.63 8.94
C ILE A 12 5.03 -5.59 9.76
N ALA A 13 4.29 -5.09 10.74
CA ALA A 13 3.41 -5.93 11.55
C ALA A 13 2.32 -6.58 10.70
N ALA A 14 1.74 -5.83 9.75
CA ALA A 14 0.71 -6.35 8.86
C ALA A 14 1.26 -7.44 7.94
N MET A 15 2.50 -7.30 7.48
CA MET A 15 3.17 -8.29 6.62
C MET A 15 3.14 -9.68 7.24
N MET A 16 3.25 -9.76 8.56
CA MET A 16 3.30 -11.05 9.26
C MET A 16 1.96 -11.79 9.25
N ARG A 17 0.87 -11.13 8.86
CA ARG A 17 -0.47 -11.72 8.75
C ARG A 17 -0.81 -12.19 7.35
N ALA A 18 0.10 -12.01 6.39
CA ALA A 18 -0.15 -12.37 4.99
C ALA A 18 -0.51 -13.84 4.85
N TYR A 19 -1.41 -14.11 3.91
CA TYR A 19 -1.77 -15.47 3.52
C TYR A 19 -1.17 -15.71 2.13
N ALA A 20 0.01 -16.32 2.08
CA ALA A 20 0.77 -16.47 0.86
C ALA A 20 1.28 -17.91 0.67
N PRO A 21 0.34 -18.90 0.60
CA PRO A 21 0.75 -20.31 0.50
C PRO A 21 1.35 -20.69 -0.85
N TYR A 22 1.16 -19.87 -1.88
CA TYR A 22 1.66 -20.16 -3.23
C TYR A 22 3.03 -19.54 -3.48
N SER A 23 3.20 -18.26 -3.14
CA SER A 23 4.45 -17.53 -3.43
C SER A 23 5.42 -17.52 -2.27
N ASP A 24 4.92 -17.65 -1.05
CA ASP A 24 5.69 -17.42 0.18
C ASP A 24 6.27 -15.99 0.25
N PHE A 25 5.74 -15.07 -0.55
CA PHE A 25 6.13 -13.67 -0.52
C PHE A 25 5.07 -12.89 0.26
N PHE A 26 5.46 -12.42 1.44
CA PHE A 26 4.56 -11.76 2.39
C PHE A 26 4.66 -10.26 2.20
N VAL A 27 3.51 -9.59 2.05
CA VAL A 27 3.45 -8.14 1.92
C VAL A 27 2.49 -7.57 2.94
N GLY A 28 2.89 -6.47 3.56
CA GLY A 28 2.03 -5.70 4.45
C GLY A 28 1.97 -4.26 4.01
N ALA A 29 0.84 -3.63 4.21
CA ALA A 29 0.64 -2.23 3.92
C ALA A 29 -0.03 -1.54 5.08
N ALA A 30 0.34 -0.28 5.31
CA ALA A 30 -0.29 0.57 6.30
C ALA A 30 -0.65 1.89 5.63
N LEU A 31 -1.94 2.20 5.60
CA LEU A 31 -2.49 3.38 4.96
C LEU A 31 -2.96 4.36 6.02
N LEU A 32 -2.41 5.56 6.00
CA LEU A 32 -2.79 6.62 6.93
C LEU A 32 -3.87 7.48 6.30
N ALA A 33 -5.04 7.51 6.92
CA ALA A 33 -6.14 8.37 6.50
C ALA A 33 -5.98 9.77 7.09
N LYS A 34 -6.60 10.76 6.46
CA LYS A 34 -6.61 12.14 6.99
C LYS A 34 -7.27 12.23 8.36
N SER A 35 -8.14 11.30 8.69
CA SER A 35 -8.75 11.21 10.02
C SER A 35 -7.73 10.90 11.12
N GLY A 36 -6.53 10.47 10.75
CA GLY A 36 -5.49 10.03 11.68
C GLY A 36 -5.49 8.52 11.91
N ARG A 37 -6.47 7.79 11.41
CA ARG A 37 -6.52 6.34 11.54
C ARG A 37 -5.58 5.66 10.57
N ILE A 38 -4.99 4.56 11.03
CA ILE A 38 -4.17 3.68 10.18
C ILE A 38 -4.99 2.44 9.85
N TYR A 39 -5.05 2.12 8.55
CA TYR A 39 -5.69 0.90 8.07
C TYR A 39 -4.60 -0.01 7.52
N THR A 40 -4.54 -1.23 8.02
CA THR A 40 -3.52 -2.18 7.59
C THR A 40 -4.12 -3.22 6.66
N GLY A 41 -3.26 -3.77 5.82
CA GLY A 41 -3.63 -4.88 4.94
C GLY A 41 -2.45 -5.77 4.70
N CYS A 42 -2.71 -6.96 4.22
CA CYS A 42 -1.71 -7.92 3.82
C CYS A 42 -2.17 -8.60 2.54
N ASN A 43 -1.24 -9.24 1.82
CA ASN A 43 -1.66 -9.97 0.64
C ASN A 43 -2.38 -11.26 1.04
N ILE A 44 -3.41 -11.58 0.27
CA ILE A 44 -4.25 -12.76 0.48
C ILE A 44 -4.34 -13.48 -0.84
N GLU A 45 -3.64 -14.61 -0.93
CA GLU A 45 -3.59 -15.41 -2.16
C GLU A 45 -4.77 -16.36 -2.24
N ASN A 46 -5.04 -16.82 -3.44
CA ASN A 46 -6.20 -17.66 -3.70
C ASN A 46 -5.87 -18.69 -4.77
N SER A 47 -6.50 -19.85 -4.69
CA SER A 47 -6.39 -20.89 -5.73
C SER A 47 -6.81 -20.33 -7.10
N SER A 48 -7.78 -19.44 -7.13
CA SER A 48 -8.07 -18.65 -8.31
C SER A 48 -7.16 -17.43 -8.26
N TYR A 49 -6.10 -17.43 -9.05
CA TYR A 49 -5.07 -16.41 -8.98
C TYR A 49 -5.62 -14.99 -9.16
N SER A 50 -6.63 -14.84 -10.01
CA SER A 50 -7.24 -13.51 -10.21
C SER A 50 -7.99 -12.99 -8.99
N ALA A 51 -8.35 -13.85 -8.03
CA ALA A 51 -8.98 -13.42 -6.79
C ALA A 51 -7.96 -12.98 -5.74
N THR A 52 -6.67 -13.23 -5.96
CA THR A 52 -5.60 -12.77 -5.08
C THR A 52 -5.65 -11.26 -4.94
N CYS A 53 -5.53 -10.78 -3.71
CA CYS A 53 -5.54 -9.34 -3.42
C CYS A 53 -4.24 -8.92 -2.75
N CYS A 54 -3.63 -7.87 -3.29
CA CYS A 54 -2.40 -7.32 -2.73
C CYS A 54 -2.66 -6.56 -1.43
N ALA A 55 -1.63 -6.42 -0.61
CA ALA A 55 -1.73 -5.75 0.69
C ALA A 55 -2.25 -4.32 0.57
N GLU A 56 -1.79 -3.58 -0.42
CA GLU A 56 -2.18 -2.19 -0.62
C GLU A 56 -3.69 -2.07 -0.84
N ARG A 57 -4.24 -2.98 -1.64
CA ARG A 57 -5.69 -2.96 -1.92
C ARG A 57 -6.50 -3.45 -0.73
N THR A 58 -6.02 -4.43 0.03
CA THR A 58 -6.74 -4.84 1.24
C THR A 58 -6.81 -3.70 2.25
N ALA A 59 -5.72 -2.93 2.41
CA ALA A 59 -5.70 -1.76 3.29
C ALA A 59 -6.62 -0.66 2.77
N LEU A 60 -6.53 -0.33 1.48
CA LEU A 60 -7.33 0.73 0.86
C LEU A 60 -8.82 0.39 0.94
N PHE A 61 -9.18 -0.83 0.60
CA PHE A 61 -10.59 -1.24 0.58
C PHE A 61 -11.18 -1.28 1.98
N ALA A 62 -10.41 -1.70 2.98
CA ALA A 62 -10.84 -1.64 4.37
C ALA A 62 -11.10 -0.18 4.81
N ALA A 63 -10.20 0.72 4.43
CA ALA A 63 -10.35 2.13 4.77
C ALA A 63 -11.59 2.74 4.10
N VAL A 64 -11.76 2.49 2.81
CA VAL A 64 -12.91 3.01 2.05
C VAL A 64 -14.22 2.43 2.60
N ALA A 65 -14.23 1.14 2.92
CA ALA A 65 -15.41 0.49 3.52
C ALA A 65 -15.75 1.08 4.89
N SER A 66 -14.76 1.61 5.60
CA SER A 66 -14.96 2.26 6.89
C SER A 66 -15.39 3.73 6.77
N GLY A 67 -15.50 4.26 5.55
CA GLY A 67 -15.94 5.61 5.31
C GLY A 67 -14.86 6.62 4.96
N GLU A 68 -13.60 6.20 4.93
CA GLU A 68 -12.50 7.11 4.57
C GLU A 68 -12.48 7.37 3.07
N ARG A 69 -12.08 8.59 2.70
CA ARG A 69 -11.95 8.99 1.28
C ARG A 69 -10.69 9.78 1.00
N GLU A 70 -10.00 10.25 2.04
CA GLU A 70 -8.80 11.08 1.91
C GLU A 70 -7.67 10.48 2.72
N PHE A 71 -6.48 10.44 2.12
CA PHE A 71 -5.35 9.72 2.69
C PHE A 71 -4.09 10.59 2.70
N GLU A 72 -3.19 10.31 3.65
CA GLU A 72 -1.95 11.07 3.86
C GLU A 72 -0.72 10.37 3.32
N ALA A 73 -0.64 9.04 3.46
CA ALA A 73 0.52 8.26 3.05
C ALA A 73 0.23 6.77 3.14
N ILE A 74 1.04 5.97 2.44
CA ILE A 74 1.01 4.51 2.56
C ILE A 74 2.44 4.00 2.75
N ALA A 75 2.61 2.99 3.60
CA ALA A 75 3.87 2.26 3.74
C ALA A 75 3.66 0.82 3.30
N ILE A 76 4.66 0.27 2.59
CA ILE A 76 4.59 -1.08 2.02
C ILE A 76 5.84 -1.85 2.40
N ALA A 77 5.68 -3.02 3.02
CA ALA A 77 6.76 -3.89 3.44
C ALA A 77 6.58 -5.27 2.82
N GLY A 78 7.65 -5.90 2.35
CA GLY A 78 7.52 -7.22 1.76
C GLY A 78 8.80 -8.04 1.76
N GLY A 79 8.65 -9.35 1.65
CA GLY A 79 9.76 -10.27 1.56
C GLY A 79 9.33 -11.71 1.69
N HIS A 80 10.18 -12.62 1.20
CA HIS A 80 9.94 -14.05 1.31
C HIS A 80 10.02 -14.50 2.77
N HIS A 81 9.22 -15.47 3.13
CA HIS A 81 9.17 -16.05 4.47
C HIS A 81 8.84 -15.02 5.57
N GLY A 82 8.24 -13.89 5.21
CA GLY A 82 7.94 -12.82 6.17
C GLY A 82 9.15 -12.03 6.63
N LYS A 83 10.24 -12.06 5.86
CA LYS A 83 11.47 -11.30 6.17
C LYS A 83 11.63 -10.19 5.14
N LEU A 84 11.93 -8.98 5.61
CA LEU A 84 12.12 -7.84 4.71
C LEU A 84 13.24 -8.13 3.70
N GLU A 85 12.96 -7.88 2.42
CA GLU A 85 13.91 -8.04 1.33
C GLU A 85 13.83 -6.81 0.43
N GLY A 86 14.91 -6.02 0.37
CA GLY A 86 14.96 -4.84 -0.48
C GLY A 86 13.72 -3.97 -0.33
N VAL A 87 13.15 -3.53 -1.45
CA VAL A 87 11.91 -2.77 -1.46
C VAL A 87 10.82 -3.57 -2.20
N CYS A 88 9.59 -3.46 -1.71
CA CYS A 88 8.42 -4.06 -2.35
C CYS A 88 7.63 -2.95 -3.03
N ASN A 89 7.75 -2.84 -4.35
CA ASN A 89 7.01 -1.85 -5.12
C ASN A 89 5.55 -2.29 -5.28
N PRO A 90 4.59 -1.35 -5.25
CA PRO A 90 3.20 -1.70 -5.51
C PRO A 90 3.03 -2.15 -6.96
N CYS A 91 2.23 -3.19 -7.18
CA CYS A 91 1.94 -3.66 -8.55
C CYS A 91 1.09 -2.62 -9.30
N GLY A 92 0.96 -2.81 -10.62
CA GLY A 92 0.20 -1.86 -11.45
C GLY A 92 -1.25 -1.72 -11.04
N VAL A 93 -1.90 -2.81 -10.66
CA VAL A 93 -3.30 -2.78 -10.22
C VAL A 93 -3.44 -1.96 -8.93
N CYS A 94 -2.49 -2.11 -8.00
CA CYS A 94 -2.52 -1.34 -6.76
C CYS A 94 -2.23 0.14 -7.01
N ARG A 95 -1.30 0.44 -7.92
CA ARG A 95 -1.04 1.83 -8.31
C ARG A 95 -2.29 2.47 -8.88
N GLN A 96 -2.99 1.76 -9.77
CA GLN A 96 -4.24 2.26 -10.34
C GLN A 96 -5.32 2.46 -9.27
N ALA A 97 -5.46 1.50 -8.33
CA ALA A 97 -6.44 1.61 -7.27
C ALA A 97 -6.20 2.86 -6.41
N LEU A 98 -4.94 3.17 -6.12
CA LEU A 98 -4.58 4.35 -5.33
C LEU A 98 -4.91 5.66 -6.05
N THR A 99 -4.84 5.68 -7.40
CA THR A 99 -5.10 6.92 -8.14
C THR A 99 -6.53 7.42 -8.01
N GLU A 100 -7.47 6.54 -7.63
CA GLU A 100 -8.86 6.94 -7.45
C GLU A 100 -9.02 7.89 -6.26
N PHE A 101 -8.16 7.76 -5.24
CA PHE A 101 -8.30 8.47 -3.98
C PHE A 101 -7.10 9.36 -3.65
N CYS A 102 -6.00 9.27 -4.39
CA CYS A 102 -4.75 9.93 -4.01
C CYS A 102 -4.20 10.76 -5.16
N GLU A 103 -3.62 11.91 -4.80
CA GLU A 103 -3.00 12.83 -5.76
C GLU A 103 -1.60 12.33 -6.17
N PRO A 104 -1.02 12.87 -7.26
CA PRO A 104 0.34 12.49 -7.65
C PRO A 104 1.40 12.74 -6.58
N ALA A 105 1.19 13.71 -5.70
CA ALA A 105 2.14 14.01 -4.61
C ALA A 105 2.02 13.07 -3.41
N PHE A 106 1.09 12.13 -3.45
CA PHE A 106 0.83 11.21 -2.33
C PHE A 106 2.09 10.40 -1.98
N PRO A 107 2.54 10.45 -0.71
CA PRO A 107 3.75 9.74 -0.31
C PRO A 107 3.56 8.23 -0.25
N VAL A 108 4.50 7.51 -0.87
CA VAL A 108 4.57 6.04 -0.82
C VAL A 108 5.90 5.68 -0.18
N LEU A 109 5.85 5.04 0.98
CA LEU A 109 7.03 4.65 1.74
C LEU A 109 7.33 3.18 1.46
N LEU A 110 8.43 2.93 0.77
CA LEU A 110 8.87 1.55 0.49
C LEU A 110 9.82 1.14 1.60
N VAL A 111 9.36 0.23 2.45
CA VAL A 111 10.05 -0.14 3.68
C VAL A 111 11.30 -0.96 3.37
N THR A 112 12.40 -0.61 4.06
CA THR A 112 13.66 -1.35 4.00
C THR A 112 14.03 -1.83 5.40
N ALA A 113 15.07 -2.66 5.50
CA ALA A 113 15.57 -3.13 6.79
C ALA A 113 16.02 -1.97 7.68
N GLU A 114 16.61 -0.93 7.08
CA GLU A 114 17.15 0.23 7.81
C GLU A 114 16.14 1.36 8.00
N GLY A 115 15.04 1.37 7.24
CA GLY A 115 14.08 2.46 7.30
C GLY A 115 13.09 2.37 6.15
N TYR A 116 13.10 3.36 5.27
CA TYR A 116 12.23 3.36 4.09
C TYR A 116 12.78 4.31 3.03
N GLU A 117 12.41 4.04 1.78
CA GLU A 117 12.57 4.98 0.67
C GLU A 117 11.25 5.71 0.48
N GLU A 118 11.30 7.00 0.34
CA GLU A 118 10.08 7.78 0.11
C GLU A 118 9.98 8.17 -1.36
N HIS A 119 8.84 7.81 -1.96
CA HIS A 119 8.49 8.16 -3.33
C HIS A 119 7.13 8.83 -3.34
N THR A 120 6.74 9.39 -4.47
CA THR A 120 5.36 9.84 -4.67
C THR A 120 4.64 8.89 -5.60
N LEU A 121 3.32 8.87 -5.52
CA LEU A 121 2.51 8.06 -6.43
C LEU A 121 2.78 8.45 -7.88
N GLY A 122 2.92 9.75 -8.16
CA GLY A 122 3.22 10.25 -9.49
C GLY A 122 4.56 9.77 -10.03
N GLU A 123 5.58 9.65 -9.16
CA GLU A 123 6.88 9.10 -9.57
C GLU A 123 6.77 7.62 -9.93
N LEU A 124 5.97 6.87 -9.18
CA LEU A 124 5.80 5.43 -9.41
C LEU A 124 4.81 5.13 -10.54
N PHE A 125 3.96 6.09 -10.89
CA PHE A 125 2.95 5.91 -11.93
C PHE A 125 2.75 7.22 -12.68
N PRO A 126 3.71 7.63 -13.51
CA PRO A 126 3.60 8.88 -14.26
C PRO A 126 2.48 8.78 -15.30
N GLY A 127 1.75 9.87 -15.48
CA GLY A 127 0.71 9.95 -16.48
C GLY A 127 -0.48 9.02 -16.25
N PHE A 128 -0.78 8.69 -14.98
CA PHE A 128 -1.82 7.71 -14.69
C PHE A 128 -3.21 8.19 -15.11
N PHE A 129 -4.06 7.20 -15.43
CA PHE A 129 -5.42 7.44 -15.88
C PHE A 129 -6.37 7.65 -14.71
N THR A 130 -7.23 8.67 -14.80
CA THR A 130 -8.36 8.86 -13.88
C THR A 130 -9.46 9.66 -14.58
N ASN A 131 -10.70 9.39 -14.22
CA ASN A 131 -11.86 10.15 -14.71
C ASN A 131 -12.32 11.22 -13.72
N LEU A 132 -11.69 11.29 -12.54
CA LEU A 132 -12.12 12.26 -11.54
C LEU A 132 -11.55 13.63 -11.82
N ASN A 133 -12.41 14.64 -11.73
CA ASN A 133 -12.01 16.03 -11.92
C ASN A 133 -10.98 16.43 -10.88
N GLY A 134 -9.93 17.13 -11.34
CA GLY A 134 -8.88 17.62 -10.48
C GLY A 134 -7.88 16.56 -10.06
N LYS A 135 -8.12 15.30 -10.38
CA LYS A 135 -7.16 14.24 -10.14
C LYS A 135 -6.56 13.82 -11.47
N THR A 136 -5.30 14.17 -11.66
CA THR A 136 -4.65 13.87 -12.92
C THR A 136 -3.19 13.54 -12.69
N GLY A 137 -2.76 12.44 -13.28
CA GLY A 137 -1.37 12.07 -13.42
C GLY A 137 -0.83 12.45 -14.78
N GLN A 138 -1.65 13.09 -15.56
CA GLN A 138 -1.36 13.45 -16.95
C GLN A 138 -0.65 14.79 -17.06
#